data_390fbead5d1d6fa88130029f5918980a
#
_entry.id   390fbead5d1d6fa88130029f5918980a
#
_cell.length_a   1.000
_cell.length_b   1.000
_cell.length_c   1.000
_cell.angle_alpha   90.00
_cell.angle_beta   90.00
_cell.angle_gamma   90.00
#
_symmetry.space_group_name_H-M   'P 1'
#
loop_
_entity.id
_entity.type
_entity.pdbx_description
1 polymer ?
#
loop_
_entity_poly.entity_id
_entity_poly.type
_entity_poly.pdbx_seq_one_letter_code
_entity_poly.pdbx_strand_id
1 'polypeptide(L)'
;MLTAVMKTLGSTQDATTRAVIDGALNSMNETASQKAAATMNNALTAFSQAKSAHTENMLKLNDIDAAITRSEKERQTAQEESAEAEQSWRARFRSLRGVMTPEMKAEHSQRTASRELADEFTGLIAELEDDKSFAMLSACSSGQAYVSAHLSAFSVCAQNEWAAAMNDISPALVRAFALRMRELEMKGEEHPHRVLFEALGEHVLTQSRYYTFDMAQEPVISQLGLHRPALTGVDMTLYKSPARRMAVAKELAQKRTVQGVKP
;
A
#
# COMPACT_ATOMS: atom_id res chain seq x y z
N MET A 1 -32.27 6.19 16.21
CA MET A 1 -32.58 6.16 17.63
C MET A 1 -33.01 7.53 18.17
N LEU A 2 -32.27 8.61 17.98
CA LEU A 2 -32.59 9.98 18.43
C LEU A 2 -33.93 10.52 17.89
N THR A 3 -34.24 10.28 16.62
CA THR A 3 -35.50 10.67 16.00
C THR A 3 -36.74 9.99 16.61
N ALA A 4 -36.60 8.77 17.10
CA ALA A 4 -37.65 8.06 17.80
C ALA A 4 -37.90 8.66 19.22
N VAL A 5 -36.81 9.03 19.90
CA VAL A 5 -36.89 9.74 21.21
C VAL A 5 -37.54 11.11 21.04
N MET A 6 -37.22 11.86 20.00
CA MET A 6 -37.85 13.15 19.66
C MET A 6 -39.35 13.01 19.40
N LYS A 7 -39.79 11.91 18.79
CA LYS A 7 -41.18 11.66 18.47
C LYS A 7 -42.00 11.30 19.71
N THR A 8 -41.42 10.60 20.67
CA THR A 8 -42.02 10.29 21.96
C THR A 8 -42.07 11.51 22.90
N LEU A 9 -41.09 12.39 22.82
CA LEU A 9 -41.04 13.64 23.60
C LEU A 9 -41.79 14.81 22.95
N GLY A 10 -42.18 14.69 21.67
CA GLY A 10 -42.94 15.72 20.93
C GLY A 10 -44.37 15.98 21.41
N SER A 11 -44.84 15.25 22.42
CA SER A 11 -46.13 15.50 23.10
C SER A 11 -46.04 16.38 24.34
N THR A 12 -44.82 16.76 24.77
CA THR A 12 -44.62 17.70 25.88
C THR A 12 -44.82 19.12 25.41
N GLN A 13 -45.85 19.77 25.94
CA GLN A 13 -46.26 21.18 25.60
C GLN A 13 -45.30 22.24 26.18
N ASP A 14 -44.23 21.86 26.88
CA ASP A 14 -43.33 22.82 27.50
C ASP A 14 -42.17 23.18 26.56
N ALA A 15 -42.19 24.44 26.08
CA ALA A 15 -41.21 25.03 25.19
C ALA A 15 -39.79 25.06 25.80
N THR A 16 -39.70 25.15 27.11
CA THR A 16 -38.39 25.16 27.84
C THR A 16 -37.72 23.79 27.80
N THR A 17 -38.48 22.73 28.07
CA THR A 17 -38.02 21.32 28.01
C THR A 17 -37.56 20.96 26.58
N ARG A 18 -38.28 21.45 25.58
CA ARG A 18 -37.93 21.23 24.16
C ARG A 18 -36.63 21.92 23.79
N ALA A 19 -36.42 23.16 24.21
CA ALA A 19 -35.19 23.91 23.95
C ALA A 19 -33.96 23.24 24.62
N VAL A 20 -34.10 22.70 25.81
CA VAL A 20 -33.03 21.96 26.51
C VAL A 20 -32.67 20.67 25.77
N ILE A 21 -33.66 19.93 25.29
CA ILE A 21 -33.47 18.69 24.54
C ILE A 21 -32.81 18.99 23.20
N ASP A 22 -33.27 20.00 22.48
CA ASP A 22 -32.66 20.42 21.18
C ASP A 22 -31.23 20.88 21.39
N GLY A 23 -30.94 21.65 22.46
CA GLY A 23 -29.58 22.05 22.82
C GLY A 23 -28.66 20.86 23.13
N ALA A 24 -29.14 19.88 23.90
CA ALA A 24 -28.40 18.66 24.20
C ALA A 24 -28.13 17.82 22.95
N LEU A 25 -29.11 17.68 22.06
CA LEU A 25 -28.97 16.96 20.79
C LEU A 25 -27.98 17.64 19.86
N ASN A 26 -28.04 18.96 19.75
CA ASN A 26 -27.06 19.71 18.94
C ASN A 26 -25.64 19.53 19.48
N SER A 27 -25.44 19.63 20.79
CA SER A 27 -24.13 19.40 21.42
C SER A 27 -23.61 17.98 21.18
N MET A 28 -24.48 16.96 21.26
CA MET A 28 -24.12 15.58 20.96
C MET A 28 -23.75 15.38 19.48
N ASN A 29 -24.47 16.03 18.55
CA ASN A 29 -24.18 15.96 17.13
C ASN A 29 -22.85 16.66 16.80
N GLU A 30 -22.58 17.83 17.38
CA GLU A 30 -21.32 18.55 17.25
C GLU A 30 -20.14 17.70 17.76
N THR A 31 -20.29 17.09 18.93
CA THR A 31 -19.26 16.19 19.50
C THR A 31 -19.02 14.97 18.62
N ALA A 32 -20.09 14.37 18.09
CA ALA A 32 -19.98 13.23 17.17
C ALA A 32 -19.28 13.63 15.86
N SER A 33 -19.62 14.78 15.29
CA SER A 33 -19.01 15.32 14.08
C SER A 33 -17.51 15.62 14.28
N GLN A 34 -17.15 16.26 15.40
CA GLN A 34 -15.75 16.53 15.75
C GLN A 34 -14.95 15.23 15.91
N LYS A 35 -15.52 14.21 16.57
CA LYS A 35 -14.90 12.90 16.72
C LYS A 35 -14.71 12.21 15.37
N ALA A 36 -15.71 12.24 14.51
CA ALA A 36 -15.63 11.68 13.15
C ALA A 36 -14.52 12.36 12.33
N ALA A 37 -14.46 13.69 12.35
CA ALA A 37 -13.42 14.46 11.68
C ALA A 37 -12.02 14.14 12.24
N ALA A 38 -11.85 14.07 13.55
CA ALA A 38 -10.58 13.70 14.17
C ALA A 38 -10.13 12.27 13.79
N THR A 39 -11.07 11.31 13.77
CA THR A 39 -10.81 9.93 13.35
C THR A 39 -10.39 9.88 11.88
N MET A 40 -11.05 10.64 11.01
CA MET A 40 -10.69 10.73 9.59
C MET A 40 -9.30 11.32 9.39
N ASN A 41 -8.99 12.43 10.07
CA ASN A 41 -7.66 13.06 9.99
C ASN A 41 -6.54 12.13 10.46
N ASN A 42 -6.75 11.38 11.54
CA ASN A 42 -5.80 10.39 12.03
C ASN A 42 -5.59 9.25 11.01
N ALA A 43 -6.66 8.78 10.40
CA ALA A 43 -6.59 7.73 9.39
C ALA A 43 -5.86 8.21 8.10
N LEU A 44 -6.10 9.43 7.64
CA LEU A 44 -5.38 10.05 6.51
C LEU A 44 -3.90 10.26 6.82
N THR A 45 -3.57 10.68 8.04
CA THR A 45 -2.18 10.84 8.47
C THR A 45 -1.46 9.49 8.47
N ALA A 46 -2.06 8.46 9.04
CA ALA A 46 -1.51 7.10 9.04
C ALA A 46 -1.32 6.56 7.61
N PHE A 47 -2.29 6.79 6.72
CA PHE A 47 -2.20 6.45 5.30
C PHE A 47 -1.04 7.16 4.61
N SER A 48 -0.90 8.47 4.80
CA SER A 48 0.18 9.27 4.20
C SER A 48 1.55 8.79 4.67
N GLN A 49 1.71 8.52 5.97
CA GLN A 49 2.95 7.99 6.54
C GLN A 49 3.29 6.61 5.98
N ALA A 50 2.31 5.71 5.91
CA ALA A 50 2.52 4.38 5.36
C ALA A 50 2.87 4.41 3.86
N LYS A 51 2.25 5.31 3.09
CA LYS A 51 2.57 5.56 1.68
C LYS A 51 4.01 6.04 1.51
N SER A 52 4.44 7.04 2.28
CA SER A 52 5.82 7.55 2.25
C SER A 52 6.82 6.45 2.58
N ALA A 53 6.61 5.72 3.68
CA ALA A 53 7.50 4.64 4.08
C ALA A 53 7.61 3.53 3.01
N HIS A 54 6.50 3.19 2.35
CA HIS A 54 6.53 2.23 1.25
C HIS A 54 7.31 2.78 0.05
N THR A 55 7.07 4.03 -0.33
CA THR A 55 7.79 4.69 -1.44
C THR A 55 9.29 4.73 -1.19
N GLU A 56 9.72 5.08 0.03
CA GLU A 56 11.14 5.09 0.41
C GLU A 56 11.79 3.69 0.31
N ASN A 57 11.08 2.65 0.77
CA ASN A 57 11.58 1.28 0.67
C ASN A 57 11.66 0.81 -0.80
N MET A 58 10.72 1.22 -1.65
CA MET A 58 10.78 0.91 -3.08
C MET A 58 11.91 1.66 -3.79
N LEU A 59 12.19 2.91 -3.42
CA LEU A 59 13.35 3.64 -3.94
C LEU A 59 14.66 2.93 -3.57
N LYS A 60 14.83 2.52 -2.31
CA LYS A 60 16.02 1.75 -1.88
C LYS A 60 16.17 0.44 -2.66
N LEU A 61 15.07 -0.30 -2.86
CA LEU A 61 15.09 -1.53 -3.64
C LEU A 61 15.53 -1.29 -5.09
N ASN A 62 14.99 -0.25 -5.72
CA ASN A 62 15.34 0.11 -7.09
C ASN A 62 16.80 0.58 -7.22
N ASP A 63 17.31 1.32 -6.23
CA ASP A 63 18.71 1.77 -6.21
C ASP A 63 19.67 0.59 -6.12
N ILE A 64 19.36 -0.42 -5.30
CA ILE A 64 20.15 -1.65 -5.19
C ILE A 64 20.11 -2.43 -6.50
N ASP A 65 18.94 -2.59 -7.10
CA ASP A 65 18.77 -3.29 -8.39
C ASP A 65 19.57 -2.61 -9.51
N ALA A 66 19.56 -1.28 -9.56
CA ALA A 66 20.37 -0.51 -10.48
C ALA A 66 21.88 -0.66 -10.21
N ALA A 67 22.29 -0.79 -8.93
CA ALA A 67 23.68 -1.04 -8.56
C ALA A 67 24.13 -2.44 -9.00
N ILE A 68 23.33 -3.47 -8.82
CA ILE A 68 23.58 -4.83 -9.30
C ILE A 68 23.78 -4.82 -10.82
N THR A 69 22.86 -4.20 -11.56
CA THR A 69 22.92 -4.13 -13.03
C THR A 69 24.20 -3.45 -13.51
N ARG A 70 24.62 -2.36 -12.84
CA ARG A 70 25.89 -1.69 -13.16
C ARG A 70 27.10 -2.58 -12.87
N SER A 71 27.13 -3.20 -11.69
CA SER A 71 28.23 -4.09 -11.27
C SER A 71 28.37 -5.31 -12.18
N GLU A 72 27.25 -5.87 -12.64
CA GLU A 72 27.27 -6.97 -13.61
C GLU A 72 27.90 -6.56 -14.95
N LYS A 73 27.56 -5.38 -15.44
CA LYS A 73 28.14 -4.84 -16.67
C LYS A 73 29.63 -4.61 -16.52
N GLU A 74 30.07 -3.98 -15.43
CA GLU A 74 31.49 -3.74 -15.16
C GLU A 74 32.29 -5.05 -15.01
N ARG A 75 31.70 -6.04 -14.29
CA ARG A 75 32.26 -7.38 -14.19
C ARG A 75 32.45 -8.02 -15.55
N GLN A 76 31.44 -7.96 -16.41
CA GLN A 76 31.52 -8.52 -17.75
C GLN A 76 32.63 -7.83 -18.58
N THR A 77 32.70 -6.51 -18.55
CA THR A 77 33.75 -5.74 -19.23
C THR A 77 35.14 -6.16 -18.74
N ALA A 78 35.35 -6.25 -17.43
CA ALA A 78 36.60 -6.68 -16.86
C ALA A 78 36.98 -8.13 -17.23
N GLN A 79 36.01 -9.03 -17.31
CA GLN A 79 36.23 -10.40 -17.77
C GLN A 79 36.63 -10.48 -19.25
N GLU A 80 35.95 -9.71 -20.12
CA GLU A 80 36.29 -9.63 -21.56
C GLU A 80 37.70 -9.09 -21.76
N GLU A 81 38.03 -7.96 -21.12
CA GLU A 81 39.39 -7.39 -21.16
C GLU A 81 40.48 -8.36 -20.69
N SER A 82 40.21 -9.08 -19.57
CA SER A 82 41.12 -10.09 -19.04
C SER A 82 41.31 -11.24 -20.02
N ALA A 83 40.26 -11.69 -20.69
CA ALA A 83 40.30 -12.79 -21.65
C ALA A 83 41.09 -12.40 -22.94
N GLU A 84 40.84 -11.20 -23.46
CA GLU A 84 41.58 -10.67 -24.61
C GLU A 84 43.05 -10.48 -24.30
N ALA A 85 43.39 -9.87 -23.15
CA ALA A 85 44.75 -9.71 -22.69
C ALA A 85 45.48 -11.06 -22.49
N GLU A 86 44.78 -12.08 -21.99
CA GLU A 86 45.31 -13.44 -21.85
C GLU A 86 45.66 -14.07 -23.18
N GLN A 87 44.80 -13.97 -24.20
CA GLN A 87 45.06 -14.50 -25.53
C GLN A 87 46.27 -13.81 -26.20
N SER A 88 46.29 -12.48 -26.14
CA SER A 88 47.41 -11.66 -26.68
C SER A 88 48.72 -12.01 -26.01
N TRP A 89 48.75 -12.04 -24.68
CA TRP A 89 49.91 -12.38 -23.90
C TRP A 89 50.46 -13.79 -24.22
N ARG A 90 49.59 -14.80 -24.28
CA ARG A 90 49.99 -16.17 -24.62
C ARG A 90 50.57 -16.30 -26.00
N ALA A 91 50.01 -15.59 -26.99
CA ALA A 91 50.53 -15.59 -28.36
C ALA A 91 51.95 -14.98 -28.42
N ARG A 92 52.14 -13.84 -27.79
CA ARG A 92 53.47 -13.14 -27.73
C ARG A 92 54.50 -13.94 -26.94
N PHE A 93 54.11 -14.51 -25.78
CA PHE A 93 55.02 -15.34 -24.98
C PHE A 93 55.57 -16.53 -25.77
N ARG A 94 54.73 -17.19 -26.55
CA ARG A 94 55.13 -18.29 -27.42
C ARG A 94 56.03 -17.82 -28.57
N SER A 95 55.70 -16.70 -29.23
CA SER A 95 56.49 -16.15 -30.33
C SER A 95 57.89 -15.74 -29.88
N LEU A 96 58.03 -15.20 -28.68
CA LEU A 96 59.28 -14.79 -28.07
C LEU A 96 60.02 -15.94 -27.33
N ARG A 97 59.54 -17.17 -27.47
CA ARG A 97 60.12 -18.38 -26.84
C ARG A 97 60.37 -18.22 -25.34
N GLY A 98 59.43 -17.52 -24.63
CA GLY A 98 59.51 -17.33 -23.20
C GLY A 98 60.32 -16.13 -22.70
N VAL A 99 60.82 -15.29 -23.58
CA VAL A 99 61.56 -14.07 -23.19
C VAL A 99 60.55 -13.01 -22.71
N MET A 100 60.71 -12.56 -21.47
CA MET A 100 59.83 -11.55 -20.86
C MET A 100 60.34 -10.14 -21.16
N THR A 101 59.66 -9.41 -22.03
CA THR A 101 59.92 -7.99 -22.29
C THR A 101 59.19 -7.09 -21.28
N PRO A 102 59.61 -5.81 -21.13
CA PRO A 102 58.89 -4.85 -20.28
C PRO A 102 57.42 -4.72 -20.64
N GLU A 103 57.10 -4.71 -21.95
CA GLU A 103 55.72 -4.63 -22.46
C GLU A 103 54.90 -5.86 -22.04
N MET A 104 55.47 -7.06 -22.12
CA MET A 104 54.80 -8.28 -21.68
C MET A 104 54.55 -8.30 -20.17
N LYS A 105 55.41 -7.69 -19.35
CA LYS A 105 55.22 -7.53 -17.94
C LYS A 105 54.03 -6.59 -17.66
N ALA A 106 53.95 -5.46 -18.40
CA ALA A 106 52.82 -4.52 -18.30
C ALA A 106 51.50 -5.19 -18.69
N GLU A 107 51.44 -5.93 -19.80
CA GLU A 107 50.26 -6.68 -20.23
C GLU A 107 49.86 -7.76 -19.19
N HIS A 108 50.81 -8.43 -18.59
CA HIS A 108 50.55 -9.38 -17.53
C HIS A 108 49.95 -8.71 -16.27
N SER A 109 50.50 -7.55 -15.87
CA SER A 109 49.98 -6.79 -14.75
C SER A 109 48.55 -6.29 -15.02
N GLN A 110 48.27 -5.76 -16.22
CA GLN A 110 46.94 -5.31 -16.61
C GLN A 110 45.93 -6.48 -16.61
N ARG A 111 46.26 -7.63 -17.18
CA ARG A 111 45.45 -8.84 -17.16
C ARG A 111 45.10 -9.26 -15.73
N THR A 112 46.12 -9.26 -14.85
CA THR A 112 45.92 -9.63 -13.46
C THR A 112 44.96 -8.64 -12.76
N ALA A 113 45.15 -7.34 -12.97
CA ALA A 113 44.29 -6.30 -12.41
C ALA A 113 42.84 -6.41 -12.91
N SER A 114 42.61 -6.65 -14.22
CA SER A 114 41.23 -6.84 -14.75
C SER A 114 40.58 -8.10 -14.19
N ARG A 115 41.34 -9.17 -13.97
CA ARG A 115 40.81 -10.39 -13.35
C ARG A 115 40.44 -10.16 -11.88
N GLU A 116 41.32 -9.53 -11.10
CA GLU A 116 41.06 -9.18 -9.71
C GLU A 116 39.85 -8.28 -9.59
N LEU A 117 39.71 -7.30 -10.50
CA LEU A 117 38.52 -6.43 -10.53
C LEU A 117 37.22 -7.20 -10.83
N ALA A 118 37.25 -8.18 -11.73
CA ALA A 118 36.12 -9.02 -12.01
C ALA A 118 35.73 -9.90 -10.80
N ASP A 119 36.70 -10.40 -10.05
CA ASP A 119 36.49 -11.17 -8.83
C ASP A 119 35.88 -10.29 -7.71
N GLU A 120 36.37 -9.03 -7.55
CA GLU A 120 35.82 -8.03 -6.63
C GLU A 120 34.34 -7.71 -6.96
N PHE A 121 34.02 -7.48 -8.24
CA PHE A 121 32.63 -7.27 -8.64
C PHE A 121 31.75 -8.50 -8.36
N THR A 122 32.30 -9.70 -8.47
CA THR A 122 31.55 -10.92 -8.13
C THR A 122 31.20 -10.97 -6.64
N GLY A 123 32.13 -10.57 -5.77
CA GLY A 123 31.87 -10.42 -4.32
C GLY A 123 30.83 -9.35 -4.03
N LEU A 124 30.98 -8.17 -4.62
CA LEU A 124 30.07 -7.04 -4.46
C LEU A 124 28.62 -7.39 -4.91
N ILE A 125 28.48 -8.07 -6.06
CA ILE A 125 27.16 -8.48 -6.56
C ILE A 125 26.49 -9.44 -5.56
N ALA A 126 27.23 -10.38 -4.97
CA ALA A 126 26.68 -11.30 -3.98
C ALA A 126 26.20 -10.56 -2.72
N GLU A 127 26.91 -9.54 -2.25
CA GLU A 127 26.49 -8.69 -1.14
C GLU A 127 25.24 -7.88 -1.48
N LEU A 128 25.20 -7.27 -2.67
CA LEU A 128 24.06 -6.49 -3.14
C LEU A 128 22.80 -7.36 -3.33
N GLU A 129 22.92 -8.62 -3.75
CA GLU A 129 21.76 -9.55 -3.83
C GLU A 129 21.20 -9.89 -2.45
N ASP A 130 22.03 -10.02 -1.43
CA ASP A 130 21.58 -10.17 -0.05
C ASP A 130 20.88 -8.89 0.44
N ASP A 131 21.43 -7.71 0.15
CA ASP A 131 20.81 -6.42 0.46
C ASP A 131 19.49 -6.20 -0.28
N LYS A 132 19.40 -6.60 -1.56
CA LYS A 132 18.16 -6.62 -2.34
C LYS A 132 17.09 -7.48 -1.69
N SER A 133 17.47 -8.65 -1.18
CA SER A 133 16.56 -9.53 -0.47
C SER A 133 16.03 -8.90 0.81
N PHE A 134 16.85 -8.21 1.59
CA PHE A 134 16.43 -7.43 2.76
C PHE A 134 15.50 -6.27 2.39
N ALA A 135 15.87 -5.51 1.35
CA ALA A 135 15.06 -4.40 0.86
C ALA A 135 13.68 -4.90 0.38
N MET A 136 13.62 -6.07 -0.28
CA MET A 136 12.37 -6.70 -0.70
C MET A 136 11.50 -7.10 0.49
N LEU A 137 12.06 -7.66 1.56
CA LEU A 137 11.32 -7.95 2.79
C LEU A 137 10.74 -6.68 3.42
N SER A 138 11.52 -5.59 3.43
CA SER A 138 11.09 -4.28 3.92
C SER A 138 9.98 -3.69 3.04
N ALA A 139 10.10 -3.82 1.71
CA ALA A 139 9.08 -3.40 0.74
C ALA A 139 7.79 -4.21 0.90
N CYS A 140 7.86 -5.52 1.15
CA CYS A 140 6.70 -6.34 1.46
C CYS A 140 5.99 -5.88 2.74
N SER A 141 6.74 -5.61 3.80
CA SER A 141 6.20 -5.18 5.09
C SER A 141 5.55 -3.80 5.00
N SER A 142 6.25 -2.82 4.43
CA SER A 142 5.71 -1.47 4.22
C SER A 142 4.53 -1.46 3.25
N GLY A 143 4.54 -2.32 2.23
CA GLY A 143 3.42 -2.50 1.31
C GLY A 143 2.16 -3.05 2.00
N GLN A 144 2.31 -3.96 2.97
CA GLN A 144 1.20 -4.42 3.80
C GLN A 144 0.64 -3.30 4.67
N ALA A 145 1.50 -2.53 5.32
CA ALA A 145 1.11 -1.38 6.12
C ALA A 145 0.37 -0.32 5.27
N TYR A 146 0.89 -0.02 4.08
CA TYR A 146 0.28 0.94 3.14
C TYR A 146 -1.13 0.50 2.70
N VAL A 147 -1.29 -0.74 2.28
CA VAL A 147 -2.61 -1.27 1.87
C VAL A 147 -3.58 -1.33 3.06
N SER A 148 -3.12 -1.70 4.24
CA SER A 148 -3.94 -1.74 5.46
C SER A 148 -4.39 -0.33 5.87
N ALA A 149 -3.48 0.64 5.86
CA ALA A 149 -3.80 2.03 6.18
C ALA A 149 -4.78 2.64 5.17
N HIS A 150 -4.61 2.33 3.86
CA HIS A 150 -5.56 2.73 2.83
C HIS A 150 -6.97 2.19 3.12
N LEU A 151 -7.09 0.88 3.37
CA LEU A 151 -8.38 0.25 3.66
C LEU A 151 -9.02 0.85 4.92
N SER A 152 -8.23 1.10 5.96
CA SER A 152 -8.70 1.72 7.20
C SER A 152 -9.24 3.13 6.96
N ALA A 153 -8.49 3.96 6.24
CA ALA A 153 -8.91 5.34 5.93
C ALA A 153 -10.15 5.36 5.02
N PHE A 154 -10.19 4.51 4.00
CA PHE A 154 -11.33 4.38 3.11
C PHE A 154 -12.58 3.91 3.86
N SER A 155 -12.42 2.95 4.79
CA SER A 155 -13.51 2.44 5.62
C SER A 155 -14.08 3.53 6.55
N VAL A 156 -13.21 4.35 7.17
CA VAL A 156 -13.65 5.49 8.00
C VAL A 156 -14.41 6.51 7.16
N CYS A 157 -13.91 6.85 5.97
CA CYS A 157 -14.58 7.75 5.04
C CYS A 157 -15.98 7.22 4.67
N ALA A 158 -16.07 5.98 4.21
CA ALA A 158 -17.32 5.37 3.80
C ALA A 158 -18.33 5.25 4.95
N GLN A 159 -17.88 4.95 6.18
CA GLN A 159 -18.74 4.89 7.36
C GLN A 159 -19.26 6.27 7.76
N ASN A 160 -18.43 7.30 7.68
CA ASN A 160 -18.87 8.68 7.97
C ASN A 160 -19.91 9.17 6.97
N GLU A 161 -19.67 8.95 5.67
CA GLU A 161 -20.62 9.28 4.61
C GLU A 161 -21.93 8.51 4.77
N TRP A 162 -21.85 7.22 5.06
CA TRP A 162 -23.04 6.42 5.33
C TRP A 162 -23.83 6.92 6.53
N ALA A 163 -23.16 7.25 7.64
CA ALA A 163 -23.80 7.77 8.84
C ALA A 163 -24.44 9.13 8.58
N ALA A 164 -23.80 10.01 7.83
CA ALA A 164 -24.35 11.29 7.42
C ALA A 164 -25.61 11.12 6.56
N ALA A 165 -25.56 10.27 5.53
CA ALA A 165 -26.71 9.96 4.68
C ALA A 165 -27.89 9.36 5.47
N MET A 166 -27.60 8.47 6.44
CA MET A 166 -28.65 7.91 7.31
C MET A 166 -29.30 8.94 8.23
N ASN A 167 -28.57 9.96 8.67
CA ASN A 167 -29.11 11.05 9.47
C ASN A 167 -29.94 12.04 8.62
N ASP A 168 -29.66 12.13 7.33
CA ASP A 168 -30.33 13.04 6.39
C ASP A 168 -31.47 12.37 5.57
N ILE A 169 -31.94 11.19 6.02
CA ILE A 169 -33.08 10.56 5.36
C ILE A 169 -34.31 11.48 5.40
N SER A 170 -34.82 11.82 4.21
CA SER A 170 -35.91 12.76 4.09
C SER A 170 -37.21 12.25 4.78
N PRO A 171 -37.95 13.12 5.50
CA PRO A 171 -39.21 12.77 6.07
C PRO A 171 -40.25 12.29 5.02
N ALA A 172 -40.11 12.75 3.78
CA ALA A 172 -40.94 12.33 2.66
C ALA A 172 -40.74 10.84 2.34
N LEU A 173 -39.46 10.37 2.34
CA LEU A 173 -39.13 8.96 2.13
C LEU A 173 -39.68 8.10 3.27
N VAL A 174 -39.50 8.53 4.52
CA VAL A 174 -40.01 7.82 5.69
C VAL A 174 -41.55 7.71 5.61
N ARG A 175 -42.24 8.79 5.25
CA ARG A 175 -43.73 8.78 5.07
C ARG A 175 -44.17 7.84 3.96
N ALA A 176 -43.47 7.88 2.78
CA ALA A 176 -43.81 7.02 1.66
C ALA A 176 -43.63 5.53 2.04
N PHE A 177 -42.52 5.22 2.71
CA PHE A 177 -42.22 3.89 3.22
C PHE A 177 -43.29 3.39 4.19
N ALA A 178 -43.72 4.23 5.15
CA ALA A 178 -44.77 3.90 6.11
C ALA A 178 -46.12 3.63 5.43
N LEU A 179 -46.50 4.44 4.43
CA LEU A 179 -47.76 4.21 3.69
C LEU A 179 -47.73 2.93 2.89
N ARG A 180 -46.61 2.65 2.21
CA ARG A 180 -46.47 1.42 1.41
C ARG A 180 -46.43 0.18 2.30
N MET A 181 -45.83 0.27 3.48
CA MET A 181 -45.84 -0.78 4.48
C MET A 181 -47.29 -1.15 4.86
N ARG A 182 -48.12 -0.15 5.16
CA ARG A 182 -49.53 -0.36 5.51
C ARG A 182 -50.33 -0.96 4.35
N GLU A 183 -50.07 -0.53 3.14
CA GLU A 183 -50.71 -1.10 1.95
C GLU A 183 -50.41 -2.59 1.80
N LEU A 184 -49.15 -3.00 1.95
CA LEU A 184 -48.75 -4.40 1.85
C LEU A 184 -49.35 -5.26 2.97
N GLU A 185 -49.37 -4.75 4.20
CA GLU A 185 -50.06 -5.38 5.33
C GLU A 185 -51.55 -5.61 5.03
N MET A 186 -52.28 -4.62 4.49
CA MET A 186 -53.67 -4.75 4.12
C MET A 186 -53.91 -5.76 2.97
N LYS A 187 -52.90 -5.99 2.14
CA LYS A 187 -52.92 -7.00 1.06
C LYS A 187 -52.59 -8.41 1.54
N GLY A 188 -52.23 -8.57 2.83
CA GLY A 188 -51.89 -9.86 3.42
C GLY A 188 -50.47 -10.33 3.08
N GLU A 189 -49.55 -9.40 2.71
CA GLU A 189 -48.13 -9.74 2.48
C GLU A 189 -47.50 -10.18 3.81
N GLU A 190 -46.90 -11.36 3.83
CA GLU A 190 -46.28 -11.92 5.05
C GLU A 190 -45.02 -11.14 5.49
N HIS A 191 -44.29 -10.60 4.50
CA HIS A 191 -42.98 -9.91 4.74
C HIS A 191 -42.92 -8.55 4.09
N PRO A 192 -43.78 -7.59 4.41
CA PRO A 192 -43.91 -6.30 3.74
C PRO A 192 -42.62 -5.47 3.80
N HIS A 193 -41.87 -5.57 4.91
CA HIS A 193 -40.56 -4.90 5.06
C HIS A 193 -39.54 -5.42 4.04
N ARG A 194 -39.49 -6.71 3.74
CA ARG A 194 -38.54 -7.30 2.79
C ARG A 194 -38.80 -6.79 1.36
N VAL A 195 -40.06 -6.77 0.95
CA VAL A 195 -40.46 -6.24 -0.37
C VAL A 195 -40.02 -4.78 -0.53
N LEU A 196 -40.19 -3.97 0.52
CA LEU A 196 -39.78 -2.56 0.49
C LEU A 196 -38.28 -2.37 0.46
N PHE A 197 -37.54 -3.16 1.25
CA PHE A 197 -36.07 -3.06 1.24
C PHE A 197 -35.47 -3.56 -0.08
N GLU A 198 -36.02 -4.61 -0.68
CA GLU A 198 -35.59 -5.08 -1.99
C GLU A 198 -35.83 -4.00 -3.06
N ALA A 199 -37.02 -3.40 -3.10
CA ALA A 199 -37.32 -2.33 -4.07
C ALA A 199 -36.46 -1.09 -3.87
N LEU A 200 -36.22 -0.64 -2.64
CA LEU A 200 -35.35 0.47 -2.32
C LEU A 200 -33.88 0.13 -2.67
N GLY A 201 -33.44 -1.08 -2.32
CA GLY A 201 -32.10 -1.58 -2.59
C GLY A 201 -31.80 -1.64 -4.07
N GLU A 202 -32.70 -2.18 -4.89
CA GLU A 202 -32.56 -2.20 -6.35
C GLU A 202 -32.46 -0.79 -6.95
N HIS A 203 -33.28 0.14 -6.47
CA HIS A 203 -33.21 1.52 -6.92
C HIS A 203 -31.88 2.16 -6.59
N VAL A 204 -31.42 2.07 -5.35
CA VAL A 204 -30.16 2.65 -4.88
C VAL A 204 -28.97 2.02 -5.58
N LEU A 205 -28.95 0.69 -5.73
CA LEU A 205 -27.89 -0.04 -6.43
C LEU A 205 -27.82 0.36 -7.90
N THR A 206 -28.96 0.58 -8.56
CA THR A 206 -28.99 1.03 -9.95
C THR A 206 -28.40 2.44 -10.07
N GLN A 207 -28.76 3.36 -9.19
CA GLN A 207 -28.21 4.72 -9.18
C GLN A 207 -26.72 4.73 -8.85
N SER A 208 -26.30 3.92 -7.87
CA SER A 208 -24.88 3.88 -7.45
C SER A 208 -23.94 3.38 -8.54
N ARG A 209 -24.41 2.54 -9.47
CA ARG A 209 -23.59 2.07 -10.61
C ARG A 209 -23.25 3.18 -11.61
N TYR A 210 -24.09 4.19 -11.70
CA TYR A 210 -23.91 5.35 -12.59
C TYR A 210 -23.35 6.57 -11.87
N TYR A 211 -23.13 6.46 -10.55
CA TYR A 211 -22.57 7.57 -9.78
C TYR A 211 -21.09 7.78 -10.12
N THR A 212 -20.74 8.99 -10.46
CA THR A 212 -19.35 9.41 -10.77
C THR A 212 -18.85 10.33 -9.69
N PHE A 213 -17.71 10.01 -9.11
CA PHE A 213 -17.06 10.84 -8.10
C PHE A 213 -16.38 12.04 -8.77
N ASP A 214 -16.70 13.24 -8.32
CA ASP A 214 -15.98 14.47 -8.72
C ASP A 214 -14.74 14.64 -7.81
N MET A 215 -13.59 14.13 -8.27
CA MET A 215 -12.34 14.16 -7.52
C MET A 215 -11.88 15.58 -7.15
N ALA A 216 -12.34 16.61 -7.87
CA ALA A 216 -12.00 18.00 -7.55
C ALA A 216 -12.74 18.52 -6.32
N GLN A 217 -13.92 17.99 -6.06
CA GLN A 217 -14.75 18.36 -4.92
C GLN A 217 -14.64 17.39 -3.74
N GLU A 218 -13.97 16.27 -3.93
CA GLU A 218 -13.82 15.21 -2.91
C GLU A 218 -12.36 15.01 -2.49
N PRO A 219 -11.78 15.90 -1.68
CA PRO A 219 -10.35 15.90 -1.36
C PRO A 219 -9.89 14.62 -0.66
N VAL A 220 -10.73 14.01 0.16
CA VAL A 220 -10.42 12.74 0.84
C VAL A 220 -10.31 11.59 -0.17
N ILE A 221 -11.30 11.46 -1.06
CA ILE A 221 -11.31 10.42 -2.09
C ILE A 221 -10.20 10.67 -3.12
N SER A 222 -9.93 11.93 -3.47
CA SER A 222 -8.81 12.31 -4.34
C SER A 222 -7.46 11.88 -3.76
N GLN A 223 -7.28 11.98 -2.45
CA GLN A 223 -6.05 11.57 -1.76
C GLN A 223 -5.92 10.05 -1.65
N LEU A 224 -7.02 9.35 -1.32
CA LEU A 224 -7.04 7.90 -1.14
C LEU A 224 -7.06 7.15 -2.47
N GLY A 225 -7.79 7.65 -3.45
CA GLY A 225 -8.20 6.91 -4.64
C GLY A 225 -9.33 5.92 -4.35
N LEU A 226 -10.05 5.52 -5.40
CA LEU A 226 -11.20 4.60 -5.30
C LEU A 226 -10.78 3.12 -5.30
N HIS A 227 -9.51 2.82 -5.58
CA HIS A 227 -9.03 1.47 -5.73
C HIS A 227 -7.90 1.16 -4.75
N ARG A 228 -7.78 -0.12 -4.43
CA ARG A 228 -6.66 -0.60 -3.63
C ARG A 228 -5.33 -0.19 -4.28
N PRO A 229 -4.36 0.33 -3.51
CA PRO A 229 -3.04 0.69 -4.03
C PRO A 229 -2.35 -0.49 -4.73
N ALA A 230 -1.78 -0.22 -5.91
CA ALA A 230 -0.94 -1.19 -6.60
C ALA A 230 0.45 -1.23 -5.97
N LEU A 231 0.96 -2.43 -5.76
CA LEU A 231 2.30 -2.68 -5.21
C LEU A 231 3.25 -3.12 -6.34
N THR A 232 3.50 -2.20 -7.27
CA THR A 232 4.37 -2.47 -8.42
C THR A 232 5.81 -2.71 -7.94
N GLY A 233 6.47 -3.78 -8.44
CA GLY A 233 7.85 -4.12 -8.09
C GLY A 233 8.01 -4.92 -6.79
N VAL A 234 6.93 -5.15 -6.03
CA VAL A 234 6.95 -6.03 -4.84
C VAL A 234 6.76 -7.48 -5.25
N ASP A 235 7.59 -8.38 -4.70
CA ASP A 235 7.38 -9.81 -4.88
C ASP A 235 6.09 -10.26 -4.18
N MET A 236 5.06 -10.54 -4.98
CA MET A 236 3.75 -10.93 -4.48
C MET A 236 3.73 -12.31 -3.83
N THR A 237 4.73 -13.16 -4.08
CA THR A 237 4.84 -14.48 -3.42
C THR A 237 5.32 -14.32 -1.99
N LEU A 238 6.28 -13.42 -1.76
CA LEU A 238 6.73 -13.03 -0.43
C LEU A 238 5.67 -12.18 0.29
N TYR A 239 5.05 -11.24 -0.42
CA TYR A 239 4.02 -10.38 0.15
C TYR A 239 2.86 -11.17 0.75
N LYS A 240 2.36 -12.21 0.04
CA LYS A 240 1.22 -13.02 0.47
C LYS A 240 1.57 -14.09 1.51
N SER A 241 2.83 -14.47 1.66
CA SER A 241 3.25 -15.59 2.52
C SER A 241 4.16 -15.15 3.67
N PRO A 242 3.62 -14.98 4.89
CA PRO A 242 4.43 -14.71 6.08
C PRO A 242 5.51 -15.77 6.31
N ALA A 243 5.19 -17.05 6.08
CA ALA A 243 6.12 -18.16 6.27
C ALA A 243 7.35 -18.05 5.34
N ARG A 244 7.14 -17.68 4.07
CA ARG A 244 8.25 -17.43 3.14
C ARG A 244 9.12 -16.24 3.56
N ARG A 245 8.50 -15.13 3.99
CA ARG A 245 9.26 -13.98 4.51
C ARG A 245 10.12 -14.37 5.71
N MET A 246 9.58 -15.15 6.64
CA MET A 246 10.35 -15.64 7.80
C MET A 246 11.49 -16.58 7.39
N ALA A 247 11.27 -17.44 6.41
CA ALA A 247 12.32 -18.33 5.88
C ALA A 247 13.46 -17.53 5.26
N VAL A 248 13.17 -16.58 4.37
CA VAL A 248 14.16 -15.70 3.74
C VAL A 248 14.89 -14.85 4.80
N ALA A 249 14.17 -14.27 5.75
CA ALA A 249 14.79 -13.48 6.82
C ALA A 249 15.75 -14.31 7.68
N LYS A 250 15.40 -15.58 7.97
CA LYS A 250 16.25 -16.51 8.71
C LYS A 250 17.51 -16.89 7.92
N GLU A 251 17.37 -17.15 6.63
CA GLU A 251 18.50 -17.46 5.75
C GLU A 251 19.50 -16.30 5.70
N LEU A 252 19.00 -15.08 5.49
CA LEU A 252 19.83 -13.87 5.46
C LEU A 252 20.53 -13.61 6.81
N ALA A 253 19.83 -13.84 7.92
CA ALA A 253 20.44 -13.73 9.25
C ALA A 253 21.57 -14.74 9.48
N GLN A 254 21.40 -15.98 8.98
CA GLN A 254 22.43 -17.02 9.06
C GLN A 254 23.66 -16.65 8.22
N LYS A 255 23.49 -16.13 7.01
CA LYS A 255 24.59 -15.67 6.15
C LYS A 255 25.42 -14.58 6.83
N ARG A 256 24.76 -13.56 7.42
CA ARG A 256 25.44 -12.47 8.14
C ARG A 256 26.25 -12.96 9.35
N THR A 257 25.74 -13.92 10.09
CA THR A 257 26.46 -14.52 11.22
C THR A 257 27.72 -15.29 10.78
N VAL A 258 27.69 -15.95 9.63
CA VAL A 258 28.84 -16.67 9.06
C VAL A 258 29.91 -15.69 8.54
N GLN A 259 29.50 -14.56 7.99
CA GLN A 259 30.40 -13.52 7.47
C GLN A 259 31.00 -12.61 8.56
N GLY A 260 30.67 -12.80 9.85
CA GLY A 260 31.22 -12.06 10.97
C GLY A 260 30.73 -10.60 11.07
N VAL A 261 29.73 -10.22 10.29
CA VAL A 261 29.08 -8.92 10.38
C VAL A 261 28.10 -8.94 11.54
N LYS A 262 28.42 -8.21 12.63
CA LYS A 262 27.47 -8.03 13.76
C LYS A 262 26.20 -7.34 13.26
N PRO A 263 25.02 -7.73 13.78
CA PRO A 263 23.72 -7.18 13.42
C PRO A 263 23.58 -5.69 13.74
#